data_dcb8a69da52801449b1d65fd0c628396
#
_entry.id   dcb8a69da52801449b1d65fd0c628396
#
_cell.length_a   1.000
_cell.length_b   1.000
_cell.length_c   1.000
_cell.angle_alpha   90.00
_cell.angle_beta   90.00
_cell.angle_gamma   90.00
#
_symmetry.space_group_name_H-M   'P 1'
#
loop_
_entity.id
_entity.type
_entity.pdbx_description
1 polymer ?
#
loop_
_entity_poly.entity_id
_entity_poly.type
_entity_poly.pdbx_seq_one_letter_code
_entity_poly.pdbx_strand_id
1 'polypeptide(L)'
;QVVFLKMDNIYINPNGLGGNYTRSSGKQYEELRSRVISRLQRLRTEHNKQPLAKVLRWEDAGLMDLPSDRVGDLIVANSVGFGWSETISKDQKIFSTSPTSGYKQAVIPKSSKGMWTPLIISGPGVKQNYSLKTLANHIDQYPTIMNILNQPTPEHVTGKMIDEIFNK
;
A
#
# COMPACT_ATOMS: atom_id res chain seq x y z
N GLN A 1 2.62 16.66 21.54
CA GLN A 1 1.97 16.11 20.34
C GLN A 1 2.99 15.33 19.54
N VAL A 2 2.68 14.09 19.16
CA VAL A 2 3.60 13.23 18.42
C VAL A 2 2.93 12.79 17.13
N VAL A 3 3.70 12.88 16.05
CA VAL A 3 3.36 12.28 14.74
C VAL A 3 4.49 11.35 14.38
N PHE A 4 4.17 10.10 14.12
CA PHE A 4 5.14 9.07 13.76
C PHE A 4 4.80 8.49 12.40
N LEU A 5 5.77 8.44 11.50
CA LEU A 5 5.66 7.82 10.19
C LEU A 5 6.33 6.45 10.21
N LYS A 6 5.60 5.43 9.74
CA LYS A 6 6.15 4.11 9.48
C LYS A 6 5.67 3.64 8.10
N MET A 7 6.58 3.61 7.14
CA MET A 7 6.29 3.32 5.74
C MET A 7 5.21 4.26 5.18
N ASP A 8 4.06 3.74 4.81
CA ASP A 8 2.90 4.47 4.27
C ASP A 8 1.86 4.84 5.34
N ASN A 9 2.14 4.58 6.60
CA ASN A 9 1.23 4.82 7.73
C ASN A 9 1.74 5.94 8.63
N ILE A 10 0.85 6.85 8.98
CA ILE A 10 1.12 7.93 9.94
C ILE A 10 0.26 7.70 11.18
N TYR A 11 0.92 7.69 12.32
CA TYR A 11 0.31 7.54 13.64
C TYR A 11 0.29 8.88 14.36
N ILE A 12 -0.85 9.27 14.89
CA ILE A 12 -1.07 10.57 15.49
C ILE A 12 -1.51 10.40 16.93
N ASN A 13 -0.71 10.91 17.87
CA ASN A 13 -1.09 10.91 19.27
C ASN A 13 -0.86 12.28 19.90
N PRO A 14 -1.91 13.01 20.27
CA PRO A 14 -1.80 14.31 20.93
C PRO A 14 -1.04 14.27 22.26
N ASN A 15 -1.09 13.15 22.96
CA ASN A 15 -0.51 12.95 24.30
C ASN A 15 0.88 12.28 24.28
N GLY A 16 1.39 11.92 23.11
CA GLY A 16 2.64 11.21 22.96
C GLY A 16 2.47 9.70 22.75
N LEU A 17 3.54 9.04 22.29
CA LEU A 17 3.57 7.59 22.06
C LEU A 17 4.14 6.91 23.31
N GLY A 18 3.29 6.29 24.09
CA GLY A 18 3.67 5.47 25.25
C GLY A 18 3.04 4.10 25.17
N GLY A 19 3.82 3.03 25.38
CA GLY A 19 3.30 1.65 25.36
C GLY A 19 2.77 1.20 23.99
N ASN A 20 1.75 0.36 23.99
CA ASN A 20 1.07 -0.09 22.77
C ASN A 20 0.25 1.06 22.19
N TYR A 21 0.39 1.27 20.86
CA TYR A 21 -0.39 2.30 20.19
C TYR A 21 -1.89 1.98 20.24
N THR A 22 -2.64 2.95 20.76
CA THR A 22 -4.09 2.97 20.69
C THR A 22 -4.51 4.22 19.94
N ARG A 23 -5.39 4.07 18.95
CA ARG A 23 -5.87 5.21 18.16
C ARG A 23 -6.56 6.23 19.06
N SER A 24 -6.13 7.47 18.97
CA SER A 24 -6.71 8.58 19.71
C SER A 24 -8.05 9.01 19.12
N SER A 25 -8.78 9.82 19.87
CA SER A 25 -10.06 10.41 19.46
C SER A 25 -10.26 11.80 20.08
N GLY A 26 -11.32 12.46 19.71
CA GLY A 26 -11.69 13.77 20.25
C GLY A 26 -11.08 14.96 19.51
N LYS A 27 -11.43 16.15 19.93
CA LYS A 27 -11.17 17.42 19.21
C LYS A 27 -9.68 17.64 18.92
N GLN A 28 -8.81 17.45 19.90
CA GLN A 28 -7.35 17.67 19.72
C GLN A 28 -6.74 16.71 18.69
N TYR A 29 -7.20 15.46 18.69
CA TYR A 29 -6.79 14.47 17.70
C TYR A 29 -7.22 14.88 16.29
N GLU A 30 -8.48 15.26 16.11
CA GLU A 30 -9.01 15.67 14.80
C GLU A 30 -8.34 16.94 14.26
N GLU A 31 -8.08 17.91 15.11
CA GLU A 31 -7.35 19.13 14.74
C GLU A 31 -5.91 18.83 14.31
N LEU A 32 -5.21 17.97 15.06
CA LEU A 32 -3.86 17.57 14.71
C LEU A 32 -3.83 16.78 13.41
N ARG A 33 -4.74 15.80 13.26
CA ARG A 33 -4.91 15.00 12.05
C ARG A 33 -5.16 15.88 10.83
N SER A 34 -6.06 16.84 10.93
CA SER A 34 -6.39 17.77 9.84
C SER A 34 -5.20 18.67 9.47
N ARG A 35 -4.44 19.13 10.45
CA ARG A 35 -3.21 19.92 10.20
C ARG A 35 -2.16 19.09 9.45
N VAL A 36 -1.96 17.82 9.85
CA VAL A 36 -1.02 16.93 9.19
C VAL A 36 -1.44 16.69 7.74
N ILE A 37 -2.70 16.35 7.49
CA ILE A 37 -3.25 16.17 6.13
C ILE A 37 -2.97 17.42 5.28
N SER A 38 -3.33 18.60 5.79
CA SER A 38 -3.17 19.86 5.07
C SER A 38 -1.70 20.16 4.72
N ARG A 39 -0.77 19.83 5.62
CA ARG A 39 0.67 19.99 5.37
C ARG A 39 1.17 19.02 4.30
N LEU A 40 0.80 17.77 4.38
CA LEU A 40 1.19 16.73 3.41
C LEU A 40 0.64 17.01 2.01
N GLN A 41 -0.60 17.44 1.90
CA GLN A 41 -1.22 17.77 0.61
C GLN A 41 -0.59 18.98 -0.07
N ARG A 42 -0.01 19.91 0.71
CA ARG A 42 0.71 21.09 0.19
C ARG A 42 2.17 20.82 -0.12
N LEU A 43 2.69 19.65 0.21
CA LEU A 43 4.09 19.34 -0.05
C LEU A 43 4.40 19.43 -1.55
N ARG A 44 5.48 20.14 -1.90
CA ARG A 44 5.97 20.27 -3.26
C ARG A 44 7.49 20.20 -3.26
N THR A 45 8.04 19.59 -4.30
CA THR A 45 9.48 19.65 -4.55
C THR A 45 9.89 21.04 -5.07
N GLU A 46 11.19 21.29 -5.18
CA GLU A 46 11.74 22.51 -5.79
C GLU A 46 11.22 22.73 -7.23
N HIS A 47 10.88 21.64 -7.94
CA HIS A 47 10.29 21.68 -9.29
C HIS A 47 8.75 21.64 -9.28
N ASN A 48 8.12 22.03 -8.17
CA ASN A 48 6.66 22.05 -7.96
C ASN A 48 5.94 20.70 -8.20
N LYS A 49 6.66 19.59 -8.12
CA LYS A 49 6.04 18.24 -8.21
C LYS A 49 5.42 17.86 -6.87
N GLN A 50 4.26 17.21 -6.93
CA GLN A 50 3.56 16.69 -5.77
C GLN A 50 4.09 15.27 -5.43
N PRO A 51 4.73 15.08 -4.26
CA PRO A 51 5.32 13.79 -3.90
C PRO A 51 4.31 12.74 -3.43
N LEU A 52 3.15 13.17 -2.94
CA LEU A 52 2.09 12.30 -2.45
C LEU A 52 0.89 12.33 -3.40
N ALA A 53 0.54 11.18 -3.93
CA ALA A 53 -0.63 11.01 -4.79
C ALA A 53 -1.94 11.03 -3.98
N LYS A 54 -1.90 10.44 -2.77
CA LYS A 54 -3.05 10.45 -1.84
C LYS A 54 -2.60 10.55 -0.39
N VAL A 55 -3.45 11.18 0.41
CA VAL A 55 -3.41 11.16 1.87
C VAL A 55 -4.83 10.82 2.32
N LEU A 56 -5.02 9.65 2.89
CA LEU A 56 -6.33 9.14 3.31
C LEU A 56 -6.39 9.04 4.84
N ARG A 57 -7.57 9.16 5.36
CA ARG A 57 -7.88 8.82 6.75
C ARG A 57 -8.03 7.30 6.87
N TRP A 58 -7.81 6.73 8.05
CA TRP A 58 -8.01 5.30 8.28
C TRP A 58 -9.43 4.82 7.96
N GLU A 59 -10.43 5.69 8.16
CA GLU A 59 -11.83 5.42 7.82
C GLU A 59 -12.03 5.14 6.33
N ASP A 60 -11.16 5.71 5.50
CA ASP A 60 -11.19 5.57 4.04
C ASP A 60 -10.22 4.48 3.52
N ALA A 61 -9.66 3.66 4.41
CA ALA A 61 -8.68 2.61 4.05
C ALA A 61 -9.19 1.66 2.97
N GLY A 62 -10.48 1.35 2.98
CA GLY A 62 -11.14 0.51 1.98
C GLY A 62 -11.03 1.02 0.54
N LEU A 63 -10.80 2.33 0.33
CA LEU A 63 -10.54 2.89 -1.01
C LEU A 63 -9.20 2.40 -1.62
N MET A 64 -8.34 1.80 -0.80
CA MET A 64 -7.07 1.20 -1.20
C MET A 64 -7.01 -0.30 -0.92
N ASP A 65 -8.16 -0.94 -0.72
CA ASP A 65 -8.28 -2.36 -0.36
C ASP A 65 -7.49 -2.73 0.92
N LEU A 66 -7.34 -1.77 1.85
CA LEU A 66 -6.64 -1.96 3.12
C LEU A 66 -7.62 -2.15 4.27
N PRO A 67 -7.33 -3.04 5.24
CA PRO A 67 -8.15 -3.22 6.42
C PRO A 67 -7.97 -2.04 7.39
N SER A 68 -9.07 -1.38 7.77
CA SER A 68 -9.05 -0.17 8.58
C SER A 68 -8.54 -0.38 10.02
N ASP A 69 -8.61 -1.61 10.52
CA ASP A 69 -8.13 -2.02 11.84
C ASP A 69 -6.60 -2.23 11.91
N ARG A 70 -5.91 -2.29 10.76
CA ARG A 70 -4.47 -2.57 10.66
C ARG A 70 -3.64 -1.44 10.08
N VAL A 71 -4.24 -0.30 9.84
CA VAL A 71 -3.56 0.89 9.30
C VAL A 71 -3.38 1.96 10.37
N GLY A 72 -2.47 2.93 10.10
CA GLY A 72 -2.30 4.11 10.93
C GLY A 72 -3.49 5.06 10.87
N ASP A 73 -3.39 6.20 11.53
CA ASP A 73 -4.43 7.24 11.52
C ASP A 73 -4.61 7.88 10.15
N LEU A 74 -3.50 7.96 9.40
CA LEU A 74 -3.47 8.35 7.99
C LEU A 74 -2.67 7.34 7.19
N ILE A 75 -3.10 7.17 5.96
CA ILE A 75 -2.43 6.36 4.95
C ILE A 75 -1.95 7.30 3.85
N VAL A 76 -0.72 7.15 3.41
CA VAL A 76 -0.14 7.96 2.35
C VAL A 76 0.26 7.09 1.18
N ALA A 77 -0.02 7.55 -0.03
CA ALA A 77 0.46 6.93 -1.24
C ALA A 77 1.34 7.91 -2.01
N ASN A 78 2.51 7.45 -2.42
CA ASN A 78 3.46 8.25 -3.18
C ASN A 78 3.00 8.46 -4.62
N SER A 79 3.36 9.60 -5.17
CA SER A 79 3.39 9.76 -6.62
C SER A 79 4.50 8.91 -7.22
N VAL A 80 4.33 8.50 -8.48
CA VAL A 80 5.33 7.69 -9.18
C VAL A 80 6.68 8.42 -9.19
N GLY A 81 7.74 7.70 -8.85
CA GLY A 81 9.10 8.22 -8.76
C GLY A 81 9.49 8.79 -7.40
N PHE A 82 8.60 8.73 -6.41
CA PHE A 82 8.88 9.11 -5.02
C PHE A 82 8.88 7.89 -4.10
N GLY A 83 9.79 7.86 -3.16
CA GLY A 83 9.89 6.84 -2.12
C GLY A 83 10.15 7.49 -0.76
N TRP A 84 10.16 6.67 0.28
CA TRP A 84 10.44 7.08 1.65
C TRP A 84 11.89 6.79 2.01
N SER A 85 12.51 7.72 2.74
CA SER A 85 13.76 7.48 3.47
C SER A 85 13.45 7.31 4.95
N GLU A 86 14.03 6.30 5.58
CA GLU A 86 13.92 6.08 7.03
C GLU A 86 15.07 6.77 7.81
N THR A 87 15.96 7.44 7.09
CA THR A 87 17.07 8.16 7.72
C THR A 87 16.52 9.42 8.37
N ILE A 88 16.80 9.60 9.65
CA ILE A 88 16.49 10.81 10.40
C ILE A 88 17.82 11.50 10.72
N SER A 89 18.05 12.65 10.11
CA SER A 89 19.21 13.50 10.38
C SER A 89 18.76 14.94 10.56
N LYS A 90 19.39 15.68 11.47
CA LYS A 90 19.08 17.10 11.69
C LYS A 90 19.33 17.96 10.46
N ASP A 91 20.30 17.56 9.63
CA ASP A 91 20.73 18.30 8.45
C ASP A 91 20.12 17.75 7.15
N GLN A 92 19.18 16.81 7.27
CA GLN A 92 18.60 16.17 6.09
C GLN A 92 17.55 17.06 5.43
N LYS A 93 17.71 17.27 4.12
CA LYS A 93 16.68 17.90 3.32
C LYS A 93 15.42 17.02 3.27
N ILE A 94 14.23 17.65 3.21
CA ILE A 94 12.96 16.95 3.07
C ILE A 94 12.94 16.05 1.82
N PHE A 95 13.60 16.50 0.76
CA PHE A 95 13.78 15.76 -0.47
C PHE A 95 15.26 15.55 -0.76
N SER A 96 15.61 14.32 -1.10
CA SER A 96 16.93 13.96 -1.59
C SER A 96 16.78 13.07 -2.83
N THR A 97 17.75 13.15 -3.73
CA THR A 97 17.89 12.17 -4.80
C THR A 97 18.66 10.99 -4.22
N SER A 98 18.01 9.83 -4.16
CA SER A 98 18.67 8.58 -3.83
C SER A 98 18.85 7.77 -5.11
N PRO A 99 20.00 7.10 -5.30
CA PRO A 99 20.05 6.05 -6.28
C PRO A 99 19.03 4.99 -5.84
N THR A 100 18.09 4.78 -6.70
CA THR A 100 17.06 3.77 -6.74
C THR A 100 17.21 2.63 -5.73
N SER A 101 16.61 2.75 -4.59
CA SER A 101 16.04 1.57 -3.97
C SER A 101 14.53 1.64 -4.23
N GLY A 102 14.04 0.99 -5.27
CA GLY A 102 12.62 0.82 -5.53
C GLY A 102 11.87 0.06 -4.44
N TYR A 103 12.51 -0.10 -3.31
CA TYR A 103 12.19 -1.04 -2.25
C TYR A 103 11.12 -0.56 -1.27
N LYS A 104 10.83 0.74 -1.18
CA LYS A 104 9.87 1.28 -0.21
C LYS A 104 8.95 2.30 -0.88
N GLN A 105 8.22 1.86 -1.87
CA GLN A 105 7.25 2.68 -2.57
C GLN A 105 5.84 2.31 -2.11
N ALA A 106 5.20 3.20 -1.38
CA ALA A 106 3.78 3.14 -1.13
C ALA A 106 3.06 3.87 -2.27
N VAL A 107 2.76 3.16 -3.34
CA VAL A 107 2.02 3.70 -4.50
C VAL A 107 0.60 3.16 -4.52
N ILE A 108 -0.28 3.87 -5.23
CA ILE A 108 -1.67 3.43 -5.38
C ILE A 108 -1.67 2.10 -6.15
N PRO A 109 -2.25 1.02 -5.59
CA PRO A 109 -2.39 -0.26 -6.28
C PRO A 109 -3.08 -0.07 -7.65
N LYS A 110 -2.68 -0.87 -8.63
CA LYS A 110 -3.22 -0.86 -10.01
C LYS A 110 -2.95 0.42 -10.81
N SER A 111 -2.41 1.48 -10.22
CA SER A 111 -2.14 2.74 -10.92
C SER A 111 -0.76 2.83 -11.56
N SER A 112 0.14 1.90 -11.23
CA SER A 112 1.54 1.91 -11.69
C SER A 112 1.96 0.55 -12.23
N LYS A 113 2.49 0.53 -13.43
CA LYS A 113 3.09 -0.66 -14.04
C LYS A 113 4.26 -1.23 -13.23
N GLY A 114 4.92 -0.40 -12.41
CA GLY A 114 5.99 -0.84 -11.49
C GLY A 114 5.50 -1.76 -10.36
N MET A 115 4.19 -1.89 -10.16
CA MET A 115 3.58 -2.83 -9.22
C MET A 115 3.25 -4.19 -9.87
N TRP A 116 3.42 -4.31 -11.18
CA TRP A 116 3.16 -5.55 -11.87
C TRP A 116 4.35 -6.49 -11.73
N THR A 117 4.06 -7.72 -11.39
CA THR A 117 5.05 -8.80 -11.26
C THR A 117 4.73 -9.91 -12.25
N PRO A 118 5.73 -10.60 -12.79
CA PRO A 118 5.47 -11.76 -13.61
C PRO A 118 4.82 -12.88 -12.78
N LEU A 119 3.85 -13.56 -13.38
CA LEU A 119 3.27 -14.79 -12.87
C LEU A 119 3.61 -15.92 -13.86
N ILE A 120 4.37 -16.92 -13.40
CA ILE A 120 4.76 -18.08 -14.19
C ILE A 120 4.23 -19.32 -13.50
N ILE A 121 3.43 -20.10 -14.20
CA ILE A 121 2.86 -21.35 -13.70
C ILE A 121 3.16 -22.46 -14.71
N SER A 122 3.62 -23.59 -14.22
CA SER A 122 3.83 -24.79 -15.03
C SER A 122 3.48 -26.04 -14.24
N GLY A 123 3.00 -27.07 -14.91
CA GLY A 123 2.67 -28.34 -14.28
C GLY A 123 1.60 -29.13 -15.05
N PRO A 124 1.22 -30.31 -14.55
CA PRO A 124 0.15 -31.09 -15.13
C PRO A 124 -1.16 -30.31 -15.16
N GLY A 125 -1.89 -30.39 -16.27
CA GLY A 125 -3.18 -29.69 -16.44
C GLY A 125 -3.07 -28.20 -16.77
N VAL A 126 -1.88 -27.60 -16.72
CA VAL A 126 -1.64 -26.20 -17.12
C VAL A 126 -1.30 -26.14 -18.61
N LYS A 127 -1.87 -25.18 -19.31
CA LYS A 127 -1.59 -24.91 -20.72
C LYS A 127 -0.13 -24.58 -20.94
N GLN A 128 0.47 -25.18 -21.96
CA GLN A 128 1.84 -24.86 -22.40
C GLN A 128 1.80 -23.67 -23.38
N ASN A 129 2.86 -22.86 -23.35
CA ASN A 129 3.02 -21.69 -24.23
C ASN A 129 1.81 -20.75 -24.23
N TYR A 130 1.18 -20.59 -23.08
CA TYR A 130 0.01 -19.75 -22.90
C TYR A 130 0.36 -18.47 -22.17
N SER A 131 -0.13 -17.34 -22.65
CA SER A 131 -0.05 -16.06 -21.98
C SER A 131 -1.44 -15.62 -21.53
N LEU A 132 -1.56 -15.17 -20.28
CA LEU A 132 -2.81 -14.63 -19.74
C LEU A 132 -3.31 -13.47 -20.60
N LYS A 133 -4.60 -13.48 -20.93
CA LYS A 133 -5.27 -12.40 -21.67
C LYS A 133 -5.61 -11.21 -20.79
N THR A 134 -5.78 -11.46 -19.50
CA THR A 134 -6.13 -10.47 -18.47
C THR A 134 -5.11 -10.47 -17.36
N LEU A 135 -5.03 -9.35 -16.63
CA LEU A 135 -4.18 -9.28 -15.44
C LEU A 135 -4.82 -10.09 -14.31
N ALA A 136 -4.05 -11.01 -13.73
CA ALA A 136 -4.41 -11.68 -12.50
C ALA A 136 -4.04 -10.81 -11.28
N ASN A 137 -4.88 -10.82 -10.26
CA ASN A 137 -4.55 -10.20 -8.99
C ASN A 137 -3.75 -11.18 -8.13
N HIS A 138 -2.91 -10.66 -7.23
CA HIS A 138 -2.13 -11.51 -6.32
C HIS A 138 -3.02 -12.44 -5.47
N ILE A 139 -4.19 -11.98 -5.07
CA ILE A 139 -5.17 -12.77 -4.30
C ILE A 139 -5.76 -13.95 -5.08
N ASP A 140 -5.68 -13.95 -6.41
CA ASP A 140 -6.23 -15.00 -7.28
C ASP A 140 -5.32 -16.26 -7.27
N GLN A 141 -4.10 -16.13 -6.78
CA GLN A 141 -3.15 -17.26 -6.69
C GLN A 141 -3.66 -18.34 -5.72
N TYR A 142 -4.19 -17.93 -4.56
CA TYR A 142 -4.64 -18.88 -3.55
C TYR A 142 -5.74 -19.81 -4.07
N PRO A 143 -6.90 -19.33 -4.55
CA PRO A 143 -7.95 -20.22 -5.07
C PRO A 143 -7.49 -21.03 -6.30
N THR A 144 -6.53 -20.50 -7.09
CA THR A 144 -5.93 -21.25 -8.21
C THR A 144 -5.11 -22.43 -7.72
N ILE A 145 -4.30 -22.25 -6.66
CA ILE A 145 -3.52 -23.34 -6.04
C ILE A 145 -4.47 -24.35 -5.39
N MET A 146 -5.52 -23.92 -4.68
CA MET A 146 -6.48 -24.83 -4.07
C MET A 146 -7.16 -25.72 -5.13
N ASN A 147 -7.49 -25.16 -6.29
CA ASN A 147 -8.02 -25.95 -7.40
C ASN A 147 -7.02 -26.99 -7.94
N ILE A 148 -5.75 -26.62 -8.09
CA ILE A 148 -4.68 -27.55 -8.52
C ILE A 148 -4.55 -28.72 -7.53
N LEU A 149 -4.69 -28.44 -6.24
CA LEU A 149 -4.62 -29.42 -5.17
C LEU A 149 -5.92 -30.19 -4.93
N ASN A 150 -6.95 -29.92 -5.72
CA ASN A 150 -8.31 -30.46 -5.55
C ASN A 150 -8.87 -30.25 -4.13
N GLN A 151 -8.61 -29.06 -3.57
CA GLN A 151 -9.06 -28.64 -2.25
C GLN A 151 -10.11 -27.54 -2.34
N PRO A 152 -11.09 -27.51 -1.45
CA PRO A 152 -12.08 -26.43 -1.43
C PRO A 152 -11.44 -25.09 -1.06
N THR A 153 -11.90 -24.03 -1.71
CA THR A 153 -11.53 -22.66 -1.35
C THR A 153 -12.42 -22.19 -0.19
N PRO A 154 -11.86 -21.71 0.95
CA PRO A 154 -12.64 -21.20 2.06
C PRO A 154 -13.51 -19.98 1.66
N GLU A 155 -14.68 -19.84 2.28
CA GLU A 155 -15.66 -18.78 1.95
C GLU A 155 -15.14 -17.35 2.11
N HIS A 156 -14.20 -17.12 3.04
CA HIS A 156 -13.62 -15.79 3.27
C HIS A 156 -12.61 -15.35 2.20
N VAL A 157 -12.26 -16.21 1.26
CA VAL A 157 -11.32 -15.90 0.17
C VAL A 157 -12.04 -15.12 -0.91
N THR A 158 -11.57 -13.91 -1.20
CA THR A 158 -12.16 -13.01 -2.19
C THR A 158 -11.52 -13.11 -3.58
N GLY A 159 -10.35 -13.77 -3.69
CA GLY A 159 -9.69 -14.05 -4.97
C GLY A 159 -10.51 -15.00 -5.85
N LYS A 160 -10.25 -14.96 -7.14
CA LYS A 160 -10.90 -15.83 -8.16
C LYS A 160 -9.88 -16.75 -8.77
N MET A 161 -10.28 -17.99 -9.02
CA MET A 161 -9.45 -18.95 -9.75
C MET A 161 -9.14 -18.42 -11.16
N ILE A 162 -7.91 -18.58 -11.60
CA ILE A 162 -7.45 -18.19 -12.95
C ILE A 162 -7.75 -19.33 -13.90
N ASP A 163 -9.01 -19.48 -14.30
CA ASP A 163 -9.51 -20.61 -15.10
C ASP A 163 -8.84 -20.75 -16.46
N GLU A 164 -8.47 -19.64 -17.07
CA GLU A 164 -7.96 -19.63 -18.45
C GLU A 164 -6.62 -20.36 -18.63
N ILE A 165 -5.89 -20.66 -17.53
CA ILE A 165 -4.60 -21.35 -17.59
C ILE A 165 -4.74 -22.88 -17.67
N PHE A 166 -5.90 -23.44 -17.39
CA PHE A 166 -6.12 -24.88 -17.38
C PHE A 166 -6.54 -25.42 -18.75
N ASN A 167 -6.10 -26.64 -19.05
CA ASN A 167 -6.65 -27.42 -20.15
C ASN A 167 -8.10 -27.80 -19.80
N LYS A 168 -9.02 -27.62 -20.75
CA LYS A 168 -10.40 -28.09 -20.62
C LYS A 168 -10.44 -29.57 -20.95
#